data_3b0357132d0a3cbe030d004c11c8b860
#
_entry.id   3b0357132d0a3cbe030d004c11c8b860
#
_cell.length_a   1.000
_cell.length_b   1.000
_cell.length_c   1.000
_cell.angle_alpha   90.00
_cell.angle_beta   90.00
_cell.angle_gamma   90.00
#
_symmetry.space_group_name_H-M   'P 1'
#
loop_
_entity.id
_entity.type
_entity.pdbx_description
1 polymer ?
#
loop_
_entity_poly.entity_id
_entity_poly.type
_entity_poly.pdbx_seq_one_letter_code
_entity_poly.pdbx_strand_id
1 'polypeptide(L)'
;MTKREVRILTISLLGIQEKDIVVDIGAGTGGLTMEAAYAAKKGRVYAVEAKEAALELEKQNIEKFGADNVTIISGKAPAVLEEIEEKVDKVIIGGTGGQLEEIFIWCKEHLNPGGRLVANFVTMENASLATTLMRKYFTDVDMIQVGVSRGEFIGGLTMLKASNPIFIITGSVE
;
A
#
# COMPACT_ATOMS: atom_id res chain seq x y z
N MET A 1 -7.80 -1.57 -8.31
CA MET A 1 -8.24 -2.12 -7.00
C MET A 1 -7.45 -3.37 -6.67
N THR A 2 -6.80 -3.41 -5.52
CA THR A 2 -5.99 -4.54 -5.04
C THR A 2 -6.89 -5.71 -4.65
N LYS A 3 -6.56 -6.92 -5.13
CA LYS A 3 -7.35 -8.13 -4.84
C LYS A 3 -7.19 -8.58 -3.39
N ARG A 4 -8.20 -9.26 -2.87
CA ARG A 4 -8.27 -9.68 -1.45
C ARG A 4 -7.00 -10.41 -0.99
N GLU A 5 -6.51 -11.37 -1.77
CA GLU A 5 -5.35 -12.19 -1.42
C GLU A 5 -4.08 -11.33 -1.32
N VAL A 6 -3.91 -10.38 -2.24
CA VAL A 6 -2.80 -9.44 -2.23
C VAL A 6 -2.91 -8.50 -1.02
N ARG A 7 -4.12 -8.00 -0.69
CA ARG A 7 -4.30 -7.15 0.50
C ARG A 7 -3.91 -7.88 1.79
N ILE A 8 -4.38 -9.11 1.97
CA ILE A 8 -4.05 -9.94 3.15
C ILE A 8 -2.53 -10.08 3.30
N LEU A 9 -1.84 -10.41 2.21
CA LEU A 9 -0.38 -10.56 2.23
C LEU A 9 0.32 -9.23 2.50
N THR A 10 -0.11 -8.15 1.83
CA THR A 10 0.46 -6.80 2.02
C THR A 10 0.38 -6.36 3.48
N ILE A 11 -0.79 -6.46 4.10
CA ILE A 11 -1.01 -6.08 5.50
C ILE A 11 -0.21 -6.98 6.45
N SER A 12 -0.18 -8.29 6.19
CA SER A 12 0.60 -9.25 7.00
C SER A 12 2.10 -8.96 6.95
N LEU A 13 2.66 -8.73 5.75
CA LEU A 13 4.08 -8.43 5.56
C LEU A 13 4.48 -7.07 6.16
N LEU A 14 3.56 -6.11 6.20
CA LEU A 14 3.80 -4.80 6.80
C LEU A 14 3.84 -4.86 8.33
N GLY A 15 3.10 -5.78 8.94
CA GLY A 15 3.12 -6.02 10.39
C GLY A 15 2.63 -4.83 11.20
N ILE A 16 1.49 -4.24 10.79
CA ILE A 16 0.89 -3.07 11.44
C ILE A 16 0.51 -3.38 12.89
N GLN A 17 0.91 -2.49 13.80
CA GLN A 17 0.56 -2.54 15.20
C GLN A 17 -0.62 -1.58 15.51
N GLU A 18 -1.28 -1.81 16.63
CA GLU A 18 -2.53 -1.12 17.00
C GLU A 18 -2.40 0.42 17.06
N LYS A 19 -1.21 0.95 17.35
CA LYS A 19 -0.93 2.37 17.53
C LYS A 19 -0.13 2.99 16.38
N ASP A 20 0.17 2.22 15.34
CA ASP A 20 1.00 2.68 14.24
C ASP A 20 0.35 3.84 13.49
N ILE A 21 1.20 4.73 13.00
CA ILE A 21 0.85 5.74 12.01
C ILE A 21 1.22 5.17 10.64
N VAL A 22 0.20 5.01 9.80
CA VAL A 22 0.32 4.35 8.49
C VAL A 22 0.05 5.35 7.38
N VAL A 23 0.82 5.28 6.28
CA VAL A 23 0.55 6.05 5.06
C VAL A 23 0.27 5.08 3.91
N ASP A 24 -0.87 5.24 3.23
CA ASP A 24 -1.24 4.48 2.02
C ASP A 24 -1.14 5.40 0.80
N ILE A 25 -0.06 5.25 0.03
CA ILE A 25 0.25 6.07 -1.15
C ILE A 25 -0.34 5.42 -2.41
N GLY A 26 -1.24 6.15 -3.06
CA GLY A 26 -2.04 5.63 -4.17
C GLY A 26 -3.14 4.71 -3.67
N ALA A 27 -3.87 5.16 -2.66
CA ALA A 27 -4.88 4.39 -1.92
C ALA A 27 -6.00 3.83 -2.83
N GLY A 28 -6.28 4.51 -3.94
CA GLY A 28 -7.31 4.11 -4.88
C GLY A 28 -8.69 4.16 -4.23
N THR A 29 -9.38 3.03 -4.19
CA THR A 29 -10.70 2.93 -3.54
C THR A 29 -10.62 2.65 -2.03
N GLY A 30 -9.45 2.76 -1.41
CA GLY A 30 -9.25 2.60 0.02
C GLY A 30 -9.25 1.15 0.53
N GLY A 31 -9.06 0.16 -0.34
CA GLY A 31 -9.11 -1.24 0.09
C GLY A 31 -8.00 -1.61 1.08
N LEU A 32 -6.76 -1.16 0.86
CA LEU A 32 -5.65 -1.33 1.80
C LEU A 32 -5.76 -0.37 2.98
N THR A 33 -6.21 0.85 2.72
CA THR A 33 -6.49 1.86 3.75
C THR A 33 -7.42 1.32 4.84
N MET A 34 -8.54 0.67 4.46
CA MET A 34 -9.49 0.11 5.43
C MET A 34 -8.90 -1.04 6.26
N GLU A 35 -8.13 -1.93 5.62
CA GLU A 35 -7.43 -3.01 6.33
C GLU A 35 -6.38 -2.43 7.30
N ALA A 36 -5.64 -1.39 6.88
CA ALA A 36 -4.68 -0.68 7.72
C ALA A 36 -5.36 0.04 8.88
N ALA A 37 -6.48 0.72 8.64
CA ALA A 37 -7.27 1.40 9.67
C ALA A 37 -7.79 0.44 10.73
N TYR A 38 -8.24 -0.73 10.31
CA TYR A 38 -8.67 -1.79 11.22
C TYR A 38 -7.52 -2.34 12.07
N ALA A 39 -6.33 -2.51 11.47
CA ALA A 39 -5.15 -2.98 12.20
C ALA A 39 -4.61 -1.92 13.17
N ALA A 40 -4.49 -0.66 12.73
CA ALA A 40 -4.00 0.49 13.50
C ALA A 40 -5.14 1.22 14.23
N LYS A 41 -6.04 0.50 14.90
CA LYS A 41 -7.29 1.06 15.48
C LYS A 41 -7.11 2.12 16.56
N LYS A 42 -5.91 2.23 17.15
CA LYS A 42 -5.52 3.29 18.11
C LYS A 42 -4.47 4.25 17.54
N GLY A 43 -4.08 4.03 16.29
CA GLY A 43 -3.18 4.85 15.52
C GLY A 43 -3.93 5.72 14.51
N ARG A 44 -3.28 5.99 13.39
CA ARG A 44 -3.82 6.83 12.31
C ARG A 44 -3.42 6.29 10.95
N VAL A 45 -4.27 6.49 9.95
CA VAL A 45 -3.96 6.18 8.55
C VAL A 45 -4.12 7.43 7.70
N TYR A 46 -3.08 7.80 6.97
CA TYR A 46 -3.13 8.80 5.92
C TYR A 46 -3.32 8.10 4.57
N ALA A 47 -4.39 8.42 3.88
CA ALA A 47 -4.70 7.87 2.57
C ALA A 47 -4.47 8.93 1.48
N VAL A 48 -3.47 8.72 0.65
CA VAL A 48 -3.04 9.66 -0.39
C VAL A 48 -3.53 9.17 -1.75
N GLU A 49 -4.38 9.94 -2.41
CA GLU A 49 -4.91 9.62 -3.73
C GLU A 49 -5.10 10.89 -4.57
N ALA A 50 -4.78 10.80 -5.87
CA ALA A 50 -4.86 11.94 -6.79
C ALA A 50 -6.14 11.95 -7.65
N LYS A 51 -6.80 10.80 -7.80
CA LYS A 51 -7.94 10.65 -8.70
C LYS A 51 -9.25 10.92 -7.96
N GLU A 52 -9.97 11.95 -8.38
CA GLU A 52 -11.23 12.37 -7.77
C GLU A 52 -12.27 11.23 -7.66
N ALA A 53 -12.43 10.43 -8.72
CA ALA A 53 -13.35 9.30 -8.71
C ALA A 53 -12.97 8.21 -7.69
N ALA A 54 -11.69 8.06 -7.37
CA ALA A 54 -11.21 7.13 -6.35
C ALA A 54 -11.41 7.69 -4.94
N LEU A 55 -11.15 8.98 -4.74
CA LEU A 55 -11.38 9.70 -3.50
C LEU A 55 -12.83 9.64 -3.05
N GLU A 56 -13.78 9.78 -3.99
CA GLU A 56 -15.20 9.70 -3.67
C GLU A 56 -15.59 8.30 -3.16
N LEU A 57 -15.08 7.23 -3.80
CA LEU A 57 -15.31 5.85 -3.35
C LEU A 57 -14.62 5.57 -2.01
N GLU A 58 -13.46 6.15 -1.77
CA GLU A 58 -12.74 6.01 -0.52
C GLU A 58 -13.48 6.66 0.64
N LYS A 59 -14.03 7.88 0.46
CA LYS A 59 -14.90 8.55 1.45
C LYS A 59 -16.11 7.69 1.82
N GLN A 60 -16.79 7.13 0.81
CA GLN A 60 -17.93 6.24 1.02
C GLN A 60 -17.54 4.97 1.80
N ASN A 61 -16.35 4.41 1.53
CA ASN A 61 -15.85 3.25 2.27
C ASN A 61 -15.51 3.62 3.72
N ILE A 62 -14.85 4.75 3.96
CA ILE A 62 -14.54 5.25 5.32
C ILE A 62 -15.83 5.36 6.14
N GLU A 63 -16.85 6.03 5.60
CA GLU A 63 -18.14 6.19 6.26
C GLU A 63 -18.81 4.84 6.51
N LYS A 64 -18.87 3.98 5.48
CA LYS A 64 -19.52 2.68 5.55
C LYS A 64 -18.91 1.73 6.59
N PHE A 65 -17.59 1.77 6.74
CA PHE A 65 -16.84 0.88 7.64
C PHE A 65 -16.48 1.54 8.98
N GLY A 66 -16.85 2.82 9.19
CA GLY A 66 -16.59 3.54 10.44
C GLY A 66 -15.10 3.69 10.74
N ALA A 67 -14.29 3.99 9.71
CA ALA A 67 -12.84 4.13 9.85
C ALA A 67 -12.47 5.57 10.27
N ASP A 68 -12.83 5.96 11.50
CA ASP A 68 -12.66 7.33 12.03
C ASP A 68 -11.18 7.75 12.19
N ASN A 69 -10.25 6.80 12.12
CA ASN A 69 -8.81 7.03 12.21
C ASN A 69 -8.15 7.24 10.83
N VAL A 70 -8.92 7.41 9.75
CA VAL A 70 -8.41 7.69 8.40
C VAL A 70 -8.50 9.18 8.09
N THR A 71 -7.40 9.73 7.59
CA THR A 71 -7.33 11.08 7.02
C THR A 71 -7.00 10.99 5.54
N ILE A 72 -7.86 11.52 4.68
CA ILE A 72 -7.63 11.56 3.22
C ILE A 72 -6.80 12.81 2.89
N ILE A 73 -5.73 12.61 2.10
CA ILE A 73 -4.92 13.65 1.50
C ILE A 73 -5.11 13.58 -0.02
N SER A 74 -5.73 14.60 -0.59
CA SER A 74 -6.03 14.67 -2.02
C SER A 74 -4.87 15.26 -2.78
N GLY A 75 -4.24 14.48 -3.65
CA GLY A 75 -3.16 14.97 -4.50
C GLY A 75 -2.17 13.88 -4.88
N LYS A 76 -1.11 14.30 -5.57
CA LYS A 76 -0.09 13.41 -6.12
C LYS A 76 1.14 13.37 -5.22
N ALA A 77 1.50 12.17 -4.74
CA ALA A 77 2.78 11.95 -4.06
C ALA A 77 3.96 12.15 -5.05
N PRO A 78 5.12 12.67 -4.58
CA PRO A 78 5.40 13.00 -3.19
C PRO A 78 4.92 14.40 -2.74
N ALA A 79 4.48 15.28 -3.66
CA ALA A 79 4.21 16.69 -3.36
C ALA A 79 3.28 16.91 -2.15
N VAL A 80 2.21 16.10 -2.03
CA VAL A 80 1.25 16.23 -0.92
C VAL A 80 1.68 15.50 0.35
N LEU A 81 2.77 14.74 0.31
CA LEU A 81 3.29 14.05 1.50
C LEU A 81 3.87 15.04 2.53
N GLU A 82 4.21 16.26 2.10
CA GLU A 82 4.64 17.36 2.98
C GLU A 82 3.54 17.81 3.96
N GLU A 83 2.27 17.44 3.72
CA GLU A 83 1.17 17.68 4.66
C GLU A 83 1.23 16.75 5.89
N ILE A 84 2.05 15.69 5.84
CA ILE A 84 2.28 14.77 6.95
C ILE A 84 3.49 15.25 7.74
N GLU A 85 3.25 16.01 8.81
CA GLU A 85 4.31 16.63 9.62
C GLU A 85 4.96 15.66 10.61
N GLU A 86 4.27 14.56 10.96
CA GLU A 86 4.75 13.59 11.94
C GLU A 86 5.54 12.44 11.29
N LYS A 87 6.39 11.80 12.08
CA LYS A 87 7.03 10.55 11.68
C LYS A 87 5.98 9.43 11.61
N VAL A 88 6.21 8.47 10.72
CA VAL A 88 5.28 7.38 10.46
C VAL A 88 5.93 6.02 10.72
N ASP A 89 5.14 5.00 10.98
CA ASP A 89 5.65 3.67 11.32
C ASP A 89 5.58 2.72 10.13
N LYS A 90 4.57 2.88 9.28
CA LYS A 90 4.31 1.98 8.16
C LYS A 90 3.92 2.76 6.90
N VAL A 91 4.41 2.30 5.74
CA VAL A 91 4.03 2.86 4.45
C VAL A 91 3.60 1.77 3.48
N ILE A 92 2.47 1.98 2.83
CA ILE A 92 1.96 1.17 1.72
C ILE A 92 2.14 1.99 0.44
N ILE A 93 2.66 1.37 -0.62
CA ILE A 93 2.81 2.01 -1.93
C ILE A 93 2.06 1.18 -2.97
N GLY A 94 0.89 1.67 -3.39
CA GLY A 94 0.04 1.07 -4.42
C GLY A 94 0.09 1.77 -5.77
N GLY A 95 0.59 3.01 -5.80
CA GLY A 95 0.74 3.82 -7.00
C GLY A 95 1.73 4.96 -6.81
N THR A 96 2.62 5.18 -7.79
CA THR A 96 3.72 6.14 -7.65
C THR A 96 3.62 7.33 -8.62
N GLY A 97 2.74 7.23 -9.61
CA GLY A 97 2.63 8.25 -10.65
C GLY A 97 3.95 8.54 -11.39
N GLY A 98 4.90 7.58 -11.37
CA GLY A 98 6.22 7.71 -11.99
C GLY A 98 7.31 8.32 -11.10
N GLN A 99 7.02 8.64 -9.84
CA GLN A 99 7.94 9.32 -8.90
C GLN A 99 8.37 8.38 -7.75
N LEU A 100 8.74 7.14 -8.09
CA LEU A 100 9.05 6.11 -7.11
C LEU A 100 10.27 6.45 -6.24
N GLU A 101 11.34 6.98 -6.84
CA GLU A 101 12.57 7.28 -6.11
C GLU A 101 12.35 8.42 -5.09
N GLU A 102 11.64 9.47 -5.50
CA GLU A 102 11.31 10.59 -4.62
C GLU A 102 10.40 10.15 -3.46
N ILE A 103 9.45 9.26 -3.72
CA ILE A 103 8.61 8.66 -2.68
C ILE A 103 9.47 7.84 -1.70
N PHE A 104 10.43 7.05 -2.19
CA PHE A 104 11.31 6.26 -1.33
C PHE A 104 12.24 7.13 -0.48
N ILE A 105 12.73 8.25 -1.02
CA ILE A 105 13.52 9.24 -0.27
C ILE A 105 12.66 9.80 0.88
N TRP A 106 11.43 10.22 0.58
CA TRP A 106 10.49 10.68 1.61
C TRP A 106 10.25 9.61 2.68
N CYS A 107 10.00 8.36 2.28
CA CYS A 107 9.80 7.24 3.21
C CYS A 107 11.01 7.05 4.13
N LYS A 108 12.23 7.11 3.58
CA LYS A 108 13.46 6.99 4.38
C LYS A 108 13.60 8.10 5.42
N GLU A 109 13.20 9.32 5.06
CA GLU A 109 13.29 10.48 5.94
C GLU A 109 12.18 10.51 7.00
N HIS A 110 11.00 9.94 6.72
CA HIS A 110 9.83 10.05 7.59
C HIS A 110 9.48 8.78 8.38
N LEU A 111 9.99 7.62 7.99
CA LEU A 111 9.81 6.41 8.78
C LEU A 111 10.57 6.50 10.11
N ASN A 112 9.92 6.07 11.18
CA ASN A 112 10.53 5.86 12.48
C ASN A 112 11.60 4.75 12.41
N PRO A 113 12.62 4.71 13.29
CA PRO A 113 13.50 3.56 13.43
C PRO A 113 12.69 2.27 13.62
N GLY A 114 13.02 1.23 12.84
CA GLY A 114 12.22 -0.01 12.78
C GLY A 114 10.95 0.10 11.95
N GLY A 115 10.69 1.25 11.35
CA GLY A 115 9.57 1.45 10.43
C GLY A 115 9.71 0.61 9.17
N ARG A 116 8.59 0.22 8.58
CA ARG A 116 8.56 -0.71 7.44
C ARG A 116 7.67 -0.19 6.32
N LEU A 117 8.08 -0.46 5.08
CA LEU A 117 7.27 -0.17 3.90
C LEU A 117 7.02 -1.42 3.06
N VAL A 118 5.93 -1.40 2.34
CA VAL A 118 5.54 -2.41 1.35
C VAL A 118 5.11 -1.73 0.06
N ALA A 119 5.60 -2.23 -1.07
CA ALA A 119 5.26 -1.70 -2.39
C ALA A 119 4.74 -2.83 -3.30
N ASN A 120 3.62 -2.59 -3.98
CA ASN A 120 2.93 -3.55 -4.82
C ASN A 120 3.01 -3.14 -6.30
N PHE A 121 3.54 -4.04 -7.16
CA PHE A 121 3.67 -3.78 -8.59
C PHE A 121 3.13 -4.93 -9.43
N VAL A 122 2.56 -4.57 -10.59
CA VAL A 122 2.05 -5.53 -11.58
C VAL A 122 3.06 -5.76 -12.70
N THR A 123 3.86 -4.75 -13.04
CA THR A 123 4.83 -4.83 -14.15
C THR A 123 6.23 -5.17 -13.64
N MET A 124 6.98 -5.87 -14.48
CA MET A 124 8.36 -6.27 -14.18
C MET A 124 9.29 -5.08 -14.11
N GLU A 125 9.08 -4.07 -14.96
CA GLU A 125 9.90 -2.85 -14.99
C GLU A 125 9.81 -2.10 -13.67
N ASN A 126 8.59 -1.88 -13.18
CA ASN A 126 8.37 -1.21 -11.91
C ASN A 126 8.88 -2.04 -10.73
N ALA A 127 8.69 -3.36 -10.74
CA ALA A 127 9.21 -4.24 -9.70
C ALA A 127 10.75 -4.27 -9.68
N SER A 128 11.40 -4.29 -10.85
CA SER A 128 12.85 -4.25 -10.97
C SER A 128 13.42 -2.91 -10.44
N LEU A 129 12.83 -1.79 -10.87
CA LEU A 129 13.21 -0.47 -10.38
C LEU A 129 13.01 -0.37 -8.86
N ALA A 130 11.85 -0.80 -8.37
CA ALA A 130 11.54 -0.79 -6.95
C ALA A 130 12.53 -1.63 -6.12
N THR A 131 12.89 -2.82 -6.60
CA THR A 131 13.87 -3.68 -5.91
C THR A 131 15.24 -3.02 -5.84
N THR A 132 15.67 -2.39 -6.92
CA THR A 132 16.95 -1.67 -6.99
C THR A 132 16.98 -0.50 -6.00
N LEU A 133 15.93 0.33 -6.01
CA LEU A 133 15.80 1.46 -5.11
C LEU A 133 15.60 1.05 -3.65
N MET A 134 14.84 -0.04 -3.41
CA MET A 134 14.63 -0.56 -2.06
C MET A 134 15.96 -0.95 -1.42
N ARG A 135 16.81 -1.68 -2.15
CA ARG A 135 18.17 -2.04 -1.67
C ARG A 135 19.11 -0.85 -1.49
N LYS A 136 18.87 0.25 -2.20
CA LYS A 136 19.65 1.48 -2.07
C LYS A 136 19.33 2.24 -0.78
N TYR A 137 18.07 2.26 -0.38
CA TYR A 137 17.58 3.16 0.67
C TYR A 137 17.19 2.46 1.97
N PHE A 138 16.92 1.14 1.95
CA PHE A 138 16.35 0.38 3.07
C PHE A 138 17.13 -0.89 3.34
N THR A 139 16.90 -1.45 4.54
CA THR A 139 17.42 -2.73 5.01
C THR A 139 16.30 -3.78 5.05
N ASP A 140 16.62 -5.03 5.37
CA ASP A 140 15.66 -6.16 5.46
C ASP A 140 14.75 -6.25 4.22
N VAL A 141 15.38 -6.13 3.04
CA VAL A 141 14.67 -6.11 1.77
C VAL A 141 14.28 -7.52 1.35
N ASP A 142 12.98 -7.73 1.17
CA ASP A 142 12.43 -8.98 0.63
C ASP A 142 11.51 -8.71 -0.55
N MET A 143 11.41 -9.68 -1.47
CA MET A 143 10.54 -9.62 -2.63
C MET A 143 9.87 -10.97 -2.87
N ILE A 144 8.55 -10.95 -2.95
CA ILE A 144 7.77 -12.11 -3.34
C ILE A 144 6.93 -11.81 -4.59
N GLN A 145 6.66 -12.86 -5.38
CA GLN A 145 5.69 -12.82 -6.46
C GLN A 145 4.48 -13.66 -6.08
N VAL A 146 3.28 -13.08 -6.21
CA VAL A 146 2.02 -13.72 -5.86
C VAL A 146 1.18 -13.93 -7.11
N GLY A 147 0.91 -15.18 -7.46
CA GLY A 147 -0.04 -15.58 -8.52
C GLY A 147 -1.34 -16.07 -7.89
N VAL A 148 -2.47 -15.57 -8.39
CA VAL A 148 -3.80 -15.98 -7.94
C VAL A 148 -4.60 -16.48 -9.12
N SER A 149 -5.14 -17.72 -9.02
CA SER A 149 -6.11 -18.26 -9.96
C SER A 149 -7.42 -18.57 -9.23
N ARG A 150 -8.53 -18.27 -9.87
CA ARG A 150 -9.87 -18.53 -9.30
C ARG A 150 -10.62 -19.55 -10.13
N GLY A 151 -11.36 -20.44 -9.48
CA GLY A 151 -12.27 -21.35 -10.15
C GLY A 151 -13.48 -20.58 -10.72
N GLU A 152 -13.71 -20.74 -12.01
CA GLU A 152 -14.94 -20.32 -12.71
C GLU A 152 -15.73 -21.56 -13.11
N PHE A 153 -17.01 -21.60 -12.76
CA PHE A 153 -17.89 -22.73 -13.07
C PHE A 153 -18.59 -22.48 -14.41
N ILE A 154 -18.27 -23.31 -15.41
CA ILE A 154 -18.79 -23.17 -16.77
C ILE A 154 -19.26 -24.55 -17.25
N GLY A 155 -20.55 -24.70 -17.56
CA GLY A 155 -21.10 -25.94 -18.16
C GLY A 155 -20.88 -27.18 -17.31
N GLY A 156 -20.94 -27.08 -15.98
CA GLY A 156 -20.72 -28.23 -15.08
C GLY A 156 -19.24 -28.57 -14.81
N LEU A 157 -18.31 -27.82 -15.41
CA LEU A 157 -16.87 -27.95 -15.21
C LEU A 157 -16.30 -26.75 -14.45
N THR A 158 -15.13 -26.93 -13.83
CA THR A 158 -14.40 -25.85 -13.17
C THR A 158 -13.13 -25.53 -13.96
N MET A 159 -13.03 -24.29 -14.41
CA MET A 159 -11.83 -23.75 -15.05
C MET A 159 -11.11 -22.79 -14.11
N LEU A 160 -9.77 -22.75 -14.17
CA LEU A 160 -8.97 -21.77 -13.43
C LEU A 160 -8.72 -20.54 -14.30
N LYS A 161 -9.14 -19.37 -13.80
CA LYS A 161 -8.83 -18.08 -14.40
C LYS A 161 -7.70 -17.42 -13.62
N ALA A 162 -6.54 -17.31 -14.24
CA ALA A 162 -5.38 -16.65 -13.67
C ALA A 162 -5.54 -15.13 -13.69
N SER A 163 -5.06 -14.51 -12.65
CA SER A 163 -4.85 -13.05 -12.59
C SER A 163 -3.40 -12.73 -12.91
N ASN A 164 -3.13 -11.48 -13.34
CA ASN A 164 -1.74 -11.03 -13.42
C ASN A 164 -1.06 -11.22 -12.05
N PRO A 165 0.15 -11.78 -12.02
CA PRO A 165 0.93 -11.86 -10.80
C PRO A 165 1.26 -10.46 -10.28
N ILE A 166 1.40 -10.36 -8.95
CA ILE A 166 1.76 -9.13 -8.27
C ILE A 166 3.10 -9.35 -7.59
N PHE A 167 4.00 -8.39 -7.73
CA PHE A 167 5.24 -8.32 -6.98
C PHE A 167 5.00 -7.50 -5.72
N ILE A 168 5.31 -8.07 -4.57
CA ILE A 168 5.26 -7.40 -3.28
C ILE A 168 6.69 -7.29 -2.78
N ILE A 169 7.14 -6.06 -2.56
CA ILE A 169 8.51 -5.75 -2.14
C ILE A 169 8.42 -5.04 -0.79
N THR A 170 9.20 -5.49 0.17
CA THR A 170 9.25 -4.87 1.50
C THR A 170 10.66 -4.40 1.84
N GLY A 171 10.76 -3.43 2.73
CA GLY A 171 12.00 -2.96 3.31
C GLY A 171 11.75 -2.24 4.63
N SER A 172 12.79 -2.07 5.44
CA SER A 172 12.73 -1.45 6.76
C SER A 172 13.78 -0.35 6.90
N VAL A 173 13.55 0.57 7.82
CA VAL A 173 14.55 1.55 8.28
C VAL A 173 15.14 1.05 9.59
N GLU A 174 16.47 1.16 9.75
CA GLU A 174 17.18 0.83 11.01
C GLU A 174 16.89 1.85 12.12
#